data_2e52f23292fa0bd12c25bc74dd537b42
#
_entry.id   2e52f23292fa0bd12c25bc74dd537b42
#
_cell.length_a   1.000
_cell.length_b   1.000
_cell.length_c   1.000
_cell.angle_alpha   90.00
_cell.angle_beta   90.00
_cell.angle_gamma   90.00
#
_symmetry.space_group_name_H-M   'P 1'
#
loop_
_entity.id
_entity.type
_entity.pdbx_description
1 polymer ?
#
loop_
_entity_poly.entity_id
_entity_poly.type
_entity_poly.pdbx_seq_one_letter_code
_entity_poly.pdbx_strand_id
1 'polypeptide(L)'
;MSSRTFTKAALGVAAAGVVGLALVNAAAGGGEATARSKLVLMAPAAPGGGWDGFARESQQAIKSDGISNNVQVVNVPGAGGTIGLGQFAQMEGRSDMMMVTGGVMVGAVELADSGVSMEDVEPLVRLADDYAALVVPADSPYETLDDFIAAWKQDPGGTSISGGSLGSIDHLLTGLVAEKVGIDPSQTNYIAYSGGGEALTSMLSGTTVAGMSGYNEVADQIEAGNLRALAISSKERLPGVDVPTFLEQGVDAEMANWRGLAAAPGVSEEDRGELLEIVEEYRQTDHWQDALERNSWTDSYMTGDEFEAFLDEEIDRTRDIVEGLGL
;
A
#
# COMPACT_ATOMS: atom_id res chain seq x y z
N MET A 1 -18.04 2.38 -37.35
CA MET A 1 -17.01 2.40 -36.30
C MET A 1 -16.79 3.86 -35.93
N SER A 2 -17.14 4.23 -34.72
CA SER A 2 -17.31 5.64 -34.34
C SER A 2 -15.96 6.31 -34.00
N SER A 3 -15.81 7.58 -34.36
CA SER A 3 -14.63 8.42 -34.15
C SER A 3 -14.18 8.49 -32.66
N ARG A 4 -15.06 8.14 -31.71
CA ARG A 4 -14.76 8.10 -30.26
C ARG A 4 -13.80 6.97 -29.84
N THR A 5 -13.76 5.87 -30.58
CA THR A 5 -12.88 4.73 -30.28
C THR A 5 -11.43 5.02 -30.68
N PHE A 6 -11.24 5.75 -31.77
CA PHE A 6 -9.91 6.16 -32.23
C PHE A 6 -9.26 7.22 -31.30
N THR A 7 -10.05 8.11 -30.72
CA THR A 7 -9.53 9.16 -29.83
C THR A 7 -9.07 8.58 -28.49
N LYS A 8 -9.77 7.56 -27.96
CA LYS A 8 -9.37 6.89 -26.71
C LYS A 8 -8.12 6.03 -26.88
N ALA A 9 -7.96 5.35 -28.04
CA ALA A 9 -6.77 4.59 -28.33
C ALA A 9 -5.53 5.51 -28.55
N ALA A 10 -5.72 6.67 -29.18
CA ALA A 10 -4.64 7.64 -29.40
C ALA A 10 -4.18 8.31 -28.09
N LEU A 11 -5.09 8.56 -27.13
CA LEU A 11 -4.73 9.09 -25.80
C LEU A 11 -4.01 8.05 -24.94
N GLY A 12 -4.39 6.79 -25.00
CA GLY A 12 -3.70 5.70 -24.28
C GLY A 12 -2.27 5.49 -24.77
N VAL A 13 -2.05 5.50 -26.07
CA VAL A 13 -0.72 5.38 -26.68
C VAL A 13 0.14 6.61 -26.41
N ALA A 14 -0.46 7.81 -26.36
CA ALA A 14 0.28 9.04 -26.03
C ALA A 14 0.71 9.07 -24.54
N ALA A 15 -0.12 8.59 -23.62
CA ALA A 15 0.22 8.50 -22.20
C ALA A 15 1.33 7.47 -21.95
N ALA A 16 1.26 6.29 -22.56
CA ALA A 16 2.31 5.29 -22.48
C ALA A 16 3.63 5.76 -23.13
N GLY A 17 3.55 6.52 -24.22
CA GLY A 17 4.72 7.09 -24.88
C GLY A 17 5.42 8.18 -24.06
N VAL A 18 4.67 8.99 -23.29
CA VAL A 18 5.24 10.05 -22.45
C VAL A 18 5.93 9.46 -21.22
N VAL A 19 5.36 8.42 -20.61
CA VAL A 19 5.99 7.71 -19.49
C VAL A 19 7.24 6.96 -19.95
N GLY A 20 7.19 6.28 -21.10
CA GLY A 20 8.35 5.62 -21.69
C GLY A 20 9.47 6.60 -22.06
N LEU A 21 9.14 7.80 -22.58
CA LEU A 21 10.11 8.84 -22.89
C LEU A 21 10.74 9.48 -21.64
N ALA A 22 9.97 9.61 -20.54
CA ALA A 22 10.51 10.09 -19.26
C ALA A 22 11.52 9.09 -18.67
N LEU A 23 11.22 7.80 -18.72
CA LEU A 23 12.13 6.74 -18.25
C LEU A 23 13.38 6.59 -19.15
N VAL A 24 13.22 6.68 -20.48
CA VAL A 24 14.34 6.64 -21.43
C VAL A 24 15.24 7.88 -21.31
N ASN A 25 14.66 9.06 -21.02
CA ASN A 25 15.46 10.27 -20.80
C ASN A 25 16.21 10.23 -19.45
N ALA A 26 15.66 9.55 -18.43
CA ALA A 26 16.37 9.27 -17.19
C ALA A 26 17.53 8.28 -17.41
N ALA A 27 17.40 7.34 -18.38
CA ALA A 27 18.44 6.38 -18.75
C ALA A 27 19.54 6.97 -19.67
N ALA A 28 19.29 8.08 -20.38
CA ALA A 28 20.22 8.65 -21.37
C ALA A 28 21.23 9.65 -20.81
N GLY A 29 21.24 9.91 -19.51
CA GLY A 29 22.24 10.73 -18.82
C GLY A 29 23.53 9.93 -18.58
N GLY A 30 24.37 9.77 -19.61
CA GLY A 30 25.61 8.99 -19.54
C GLY A 30 26.67 9.64 -18.65
N GLY A 31 26.93 9.02 -17.56
CA GLY A 31 28.00 9.07 -16.55
C GLY A 31 27.56 8.12 -15.48
N GLU A 32 28.45 7.37 -14.85
CA GLU A 32 28.10 6.58 -13.66
C GLU A 32 27.56 7.53 -12.58
N ALA A 33 26.24 7.80 -12.66
CA ALA A 33 25.58 8.62 -11.67
C ALA A 33 25.37 7.76 -10.44
N THR A 34 26.11 8.00 -9.39
CA THR A 34 25.86 7.36 -8.09
C THR A 34 24.49 7.80 -7.56
N ALA A 35 23.85 7.00 -6.72
CA ALA A 35 22.58 7.33 -6.10
C ALA A 35 22.61 8.68 -5.35
N ARG A 36 23.76 9.05 -4.80
CA ARG A 36 23.95 10.36 -4.13
C ARG A 36 23.97 11.53 -5.10
N SER A 37 24.40 11.35 -6.34
CA SER A 37 24.43 12.43 -7.34
C SER A 37 23.07 12.64 -8.01
N LYS A 38 22.32 11.56 -8.21
CA LYS A 38 20.98 11.53 -8.79
C LYS A 38 20.26 10.28 -8.32
N LEU A 39 19.08 10.45 -7.74
CA LEU A 39 18.24 9.36 -7.29
C LEU A 39 16.83 9.48 -7.88
N VAL A 40 16.28 8.37 -8.32
CA VAL A 40 14.89 8.27 -8.77
C VAL A 40 14.13 7.35 -7.82
N LEU A 41 13.02 7.84 -7.29
CA LEU A 41 12.06 7.05 -6.53
C LEU A 41 10.87 6.75 -7.45
N MET A 42 10.70 5.51 -7.86
CA MET A 42 9.53 5.08 -8.60
C MET A 42 8.39 4.79 -7.63
N ALA A 43 7.28 5.49 -7.78
CA ALA A 43 6.03 5.19 -7.10
C ALA A 43 5.11 4.45 -8.08
N PRO A 44 4.82 3.15 -7.87
CA PRO A 44 3.94 2.38 -8.75
C PRO A 44 2.45 2.69 -8.47
N ALA A 45 2.13 3.98 -8.43
CA ALA A 45 0.82 4.53 -8.13
C ALA A 45 0.56 5.82 -8.89
N ALA A 46 -0.70 6.21 -8.97
CA ALA A 46 -1.07 7.54 -9.47
C ALA A 46 -0.59 8.65 -8.51
N PRO A 47 -0.28 9.86 -9.03
CA PRO A 47 0.01 11.01 -8.18
C PRO A 47 -1.11 11.25 -7.15
N GLY A 48 -0.73 11.49 -5.90
CA GLY A 48 -1.64 11.67 -4.75
C GLY A 48 -2.09 10.37 -4.08
N GLY A 49 -1.71 9.21 -4.59
CA GLY A 49 -1.93 7.92 -3.92
C GLY A 49 -0.93 7.69 -2.76
N GLY A 50 -1.20 6.70 -1.91
CA GLY A 50 -0.39 6.42 -0.71
C GLY A 50 1.10 6.19 -1.01
N TRP A 51 1.44 5.46 -2.07
CA TRP A 51 2.84 5.25 -2.46
C TRP A 51 3.49 6.50 -3.09
N ASP A 52 2.72 7.35 -3.78
CA ASP A 52 3.22 8.65 -4.24
C ASP A 52 3.54 9.56 -3.04
N GLY A 53 2.66 9.59 -2.04
CA GLY A 53 2.88 10.30 -0.77
C GLY A 53 4.15 9.80 -0.08
N PHE A 54 4.31 8.48 0.09
CA PHE A 54 5.49 7.88 0.69
C PHE A 54 6.79 8.24 -0.07
N ALA A 55 6.79 8.14 -1.40
CA ALA A 55 7.94 8.53 -2.22
C ALA A 55 8.28 10.03 -2.09
N ARG A 56 7.26 10.89 -1.95
CA ARG A 56 7.48 12.35 -1.79
C ARG A 56 7.99 12.71 -0.40
N GLU A 57 7.51 12.06 0.65
CA GLU A 57 8.06 12.24 2.01
C GLU A 57 9.52 11.76 2.06
N SER A 58 9.85 10.60 1.47
CA SER A 58 11.22 10.14 1.32
C SER A 58 12.07 11.13 0.51
N GLN A 59 11.55 11.64 -0.62
CA GLN A 59 12.22 12.66 -1.42
C GLN A 59 12.53 13.92 -0.60
N GLN A 60 11.59 14.39 0.20
CA GLN A 60 11.77 15.60 1.01
C GLN A 60 12.79 15.34 2.13
N ALA A 61 12.72 14.21 2.81
CA ALA A 61 13.67 13.83 3.84
C ALA A 61 15.11 13.76 3.28
N ILE A 62 15.30 13.13 2.12
CA ILE A 62 16.61 13.05 1.46
C ILE A 62 17.14 14.44 1.08
N LYS A 63 16.27 15.35 0.63
CA LYS A 63 16.68 16.71 0.21
C LYS A 63 16.91 17.65 1.37
N SER A 64 16.11 17.56 2.44
CA SER A 64 16.17 18.51 3.57
C SER A 64 17.55 18.54 4.23
N ASP A 65 18.19 17.37 4.33
CA ASP A 65 19.50 17.23 4.97
C ASP A 65 20.66 17.17 3.96
N GLY A 66 20.35 17.40 2.67
CA GLY A 66 21.37 17.44 1.63
C GLY A 66 22.03 16.10 1.32
N ILE A 67 21.37 14.98 1.66
CA ILE A 67 21.84 13.62 1.38
C ILE A 67 21.98 13.40 -0.13
N SER A 68 20.98 13.87 -0.90
CA SER A 68 21.05 14.04 -2.34
C SER A 68 20.18 15.23 -2.77
N ASN A 69 20.72 16.11 -3.60
CA ASN A 69 20.00 17.31 -4.08
C ASN A 69 19.18 17.05 -5.35
N ASN A 70 19.43 15.95 -6.05
CA ASN A 70 18.75 15.62 -7.30
C ASN A 70 17.93 14.33 -7.14
N VAL A 71 16.85 14.42 -6.39
CA VAL A 71 15.90 13.30 -6.19
C VAL A 71 14.64 13.58 -6.98
N GLN A 72 14.21 12.61 -7.78
CA GLN A 72 13.02 12.69 -8.63
C GLN A 72 12.02 11.60 -8.21
N VAL A 73 10.73 11.91 -8.19
CA VAL A 73 9.65 10.93 -8.05
C VAL A 73 9.02 10.71 -9.42
N VAL A 74 8.90 9.44 -9.81
CA VAL A 74 8.27 9.02 -11.08
C VAL A 74 7.10 8.10 -10.77
N ASN A 75 5.92 8.42 -11.29
CA ASN A 75 4.72 7.62 -11.08
C ASN A 75 4.49 6.64 -12.23
N VAL A 76 4.23 5.37 -11.90
CA VAL A 76 3.84 4.31 -12.85
C VAL A 76 2.59 3.61 -12.33
N PRO A 77 1.39 4.18 -12.56
CA PRO A 77 0.17 3.64 -11.98
C PRO A 77 -0.35 2.40 -12.72
N GLY A 78 -1.05 1.56 -12.00
CA GLY A 78 -1.90 0.49 -12.55
C GLY A 78 -1.74 -0.86 -11.88
N ALA A 79 -2.87 -1.59 -11.84
CA ALA A 79 -2.98 -2.98 -11.37
C ALA A 79 -2.30 -3.23 -10.00
N GLY A 80 -2.62 -2.43 -8.98
CA GLY A 80 -2.04 -2.61 -7.63
C GLY A 80 -0.51 -2.47 -7.58
N GLY A 81 0.12 -1.84 -8.61
CA GLY A 81 1.56 -1.65 -8.71
C GLY A 81 2.28 -2.67 -9.61
N THR A 82 1.63 -3.75 -10.05
CA THR A 82 2.28 -4.79 -10.86
C THR A 82 2.79 -4.28 -12.21
N ILE A 83 2.17 -3.23 -12.79
CA ILE A 83 2.70 -2.57 -14.00
C ILE A 83 4.05 -1.90 -13.69
N GLY A 84 4.15 -1.19 -12.58
CA GLY A 84 5.40 -0.57 -12.13
C GLY A 84 6.47 -1.62 -11.80
N LEU A 85 6.09 -2.68 -11.09
CA LEU A 85 6.96 -3.81 -10.77
C LEU A 85 7.55 -4.44 -12.04
N GLY A 86 6.70 -4.75 -13.04
CA GLY A 86 7.16 -5.33 -14.31
C GLY A 86 8.07 -4.41 -15.11
N GLN A 87 7.91 -3.08 -15.01
CA GLN A 87 8.84 -2.14 -15.63
C GLN A 87 10.15 -2.05 -14.86
N PHE A 88 10.08 -2.06 -13.51
CA PHE A 88 11.25 -1.96 -12.66
C PHE A 88 12.14 -3.22 -12.75
N ALA A 89 11.53 -4.40 -12.84
CA ALA A 89 12.21 -5.68 -13.05
C ALA A 89 13.02 -5.75 -14.35
N GLN A 90 12.74 -4.86 -15.33
CA GLN A 90 13.55 -4.76 -16.57
C GLN A 90 14.75 -3.80 -16.44
N MET A 91 14.93 -3.18 -15.27
CA MET A 91 15.99 -2.18 -15.05
C MET A 91 17.23 -2.78 -14.38
N GLU A 92 17.68 -3.92 -14.89
CA GLU A 92 18.82 -4.69 -14.37
C GLU A 92 20.06 -3.80 -14.14
N GLY A 93 20.65 -3.90 -12.95
CA GLY A 93 21.86 -3.18 -12.57
C GLY A 93 21.69 -1.66 -12.35
N ARG A 94 20.46 -1.15 -12.31
CA ARG A 94 20.23 0.28 -12.04
C ARG A 94 20.53 0.61 -10.58
N SER A 95 21.58 1.40 -10.35
CA SER A 95 22.04 1.81 -9.02
C SER A 95 21.51 3.19 -8.57
N ASP A 96 20.93 3.97 -9.48
CA ASP A 96 20.41 5.33 -9.22
C ASP A 96 18.88 5.36 -8.99
N MET A 97 18.27 4.20 -8.66
CA MET A 97 16.81 4.10 -8.58
C MET A 97 16.35 3.12 -7.49
N MET A 98 15.31 3.51 -6.77
CA MET A 98 14.55 2.63 -5.88
C MET A 98 13.08 2.66 -6.27
N MET A 99 12.36 1.56 -6.03
CA MET A 99 10.91 1.48 -6.22
C MET A 99 10.21 1.34 -4.89
N VAL A 100 9.15 2.10 -4.68
CA VAL A 100 8.25 1.89 -3.53
C VAL A 100 7.53 0.56 -3.69
N THR A 101 7.49 -0.21 -2.62
CA THR A 101 6.77 -1.49 -2.53
C THR A 101 5.99 -1.58 -1.23
N GLY A 102 5.19 -2.63 -1.06
CA GLY A 102 4.39 -2.82 0.15
C GLY A 102 3.38 -3.94 0.02
N GLY A 103 2.62 -4.18 1.09
CA GLY A 103 1.63 -5.26 1.17
C GLY A 103 0.59 -5.24 0.04
N VAL A 104 0.19 -4.05 -0.43
CA VAL A 104 -0.73 -3.93 -1.59
C VAL A 104 -0.15 -4.54 -2.86
N MET A 105 1.17 -4.43 -3.08
CA MET A 105 1.82 -5.04 -4.24
C MET A 105 1.86 -6.56 -4.12
N VAL A 106 2.17 -7.08 -2.93
CA VAL A 106 2.12 -8.52 -2.64
C VAL A 106 0.73 -9.06 -2.95
N GLY A 107 -0.32 -8.43 -2.42
CA GLY A 107 -1.71 -8.82 -2.70
C GLY A 107 -2.08 -8.76 -4.18
N ALA A 108 -1.61 -7.75 -4.90
CA ALA A 108 -1.87 -7.62 -6.33
C ALA A 108 -1.12 -8.66 -7.18
N VAL A 109 0.07 -9.06 -6.77
CA VAL A 109 0.85 -10.13 -7.42
C VAL A 109 0.16 -11.48 -7.22
N GLU A 110 -0.23 -11.81 -5.99
CA GLU A 110 -0.89 -13.09 -5.69
C GLU A 110 -2.30 -13.18 -6.31
N LEU A 111 -2.99 -12.06 -6.47
CA LEU A 111 -4.31 -12.02 -7.11
C LEU A 111 -4.25 -12.15 -8.64
N ALA A 112 -3.19 -11.68 -9.26
CA ALA A 112 -3.10 -11.56 -10.72
C ALA A 112 -2.03 -12.49 -11.28
N ASP A 113 -2.36 -13.33 -12.27
CA ASP A 113 -1.36 -14.03 -13.10
C ASP A 113 -0.63 -13.00 -13.99
N SER A 114 0.11 -12.11 -13.34
CA SER A 114 0.77 -10.97 -14.00
C SER A 114 2.10 -11.33 -14.65
N GLY A 115 2.63 -12.53 -14.36
CA GLY A 115 3.93 -12.99 -14.85
C GLY A 115 5.11 -12.20 -14.25
N VAL A 116 4.88 -11.43 -13.18
CA VAL A 116 5.92 -10.76 -12.38
C VAL A 116 5.67 -11.06 -10.91
N SER A 117 6.75 -11.14 -10.13
CA SER A 117 6.72 -11.44 -8.70
C SER A 117 7.60 -10.47 -7.91
N MET A 118 7.51 -10.52 -6.58
CA MET A 118 8.40 -9.76 -5.72
C MET A 118 9.85 -10.28 -5.79
N GLU A 119 10.06 -11.51 -6.26
CA GLU A 119 11.38 -12.12 -6.48
C GLU A 119 12.12 -11.53 -7.71
N ASP A 120 11.41 -10.81 -8.59
CA ASP A 120 11.99 -10.17 -9.77
C ASP A 120 12.73 -8.86 -9.45
N VAL A 121 12.75 -8.44 -8.18
CA VAL A 121 13.44 -7.24 -7.69
C VAL A 121 14.19 -7.55 -6.39
N GLU A 122 15.12 -6.68 -5.99
CA GLU A 122 15.88 -6.87 -4.75
C GLU A 122 15.18 -6.18 -3.58
N PRO A 123 14.66 -6.90 -2.57
CA PRO A 123 14.13 -6.29 -1.35
C PRO A 123 15.22 -5.47 -0.66
N LEU A 124 14.93 -4.19 -0.37
CA LEU A 124 15.93 -3.31 0.24
C LEU A 124 15.60 -3.04 1.70
N VAL A 125 14.40 -2.55 1.97
CA VAL A 125 14.00 -2.12 3.31
C VAL A 125 12.48 -2.01 3.45
N ARG A 126 11.96 -2.37 4.62
CA ARG A 126 10.65 -1.94 5.13
C ARG A 126 10.85 -0.72 6.02
N LEU A 127 9.96 0.28 5.95
CA LEU A 127 10.19 1.57 6.61
C LEU A 127 9.02 2.06 7.44
N ALA A 128 7.80 1.81 7.00
CA ALA A 128 6.64 2.36 7.65
C ALA A 128 5.42 1.45 7.49
N ASP A 129 4.62 1.42 8.54
CA ASP A 129 3.33 0.73 8.54
C ASP A 129 2.21 1.72 8.77
N ASP A 130 1.12 1.54 8.06
CA ASP A 130 -0.18 2.04 8.48
C ASP A 130 -1.16 0.88 8.72
N TYR A 131 -2.31 1.17 9.31
CA TYR A 131 -3.24 0.13 9.72
C TYR A 131 -4.66 0.49 9.28
N ALA A 132 -5.42 -0.52 8.89
CA ALA A 132 -6.80 -0.34 8.52
C ALA A 132 -7.73 -0.45 9.74
N ALA A 133 -8.81 0.33 9.69
CA ALA A 133 -9.89 0.26 10.67
C ALA A 133 -11.17 -0.28 10.01
N LEU A 134 -11.88 -1.13 10.75
CA LEU A 134 -13.27 -1.47 10.46
C LEU A 134 -14.14 -0.36 11.02
N VAL A 135 -14.86 0.33 10.14
CA VAL A 135 -15.71 1.46 10.49
C VAL A 135 -17.14 1.24 10.03
N VAL A 136 -18.07 1.89 10.73
CA VAL A 136 -19.49 1.92 10.39
C VAL A 136 -20.00 3.37 10.46
N PRO A 137 -21.10 3.73 9.75
CA PRO A 137 -21.78 5.00 9.97
C PRO A 137 -22.11 5.22 11.47
N ALA A 138 -22.03 6.46 11.94
CA ALA A 138 -22.24 6.75 13.36
C ALA A 138 -23.64 6.40 13.86
N ASP A 139 -24.64 6.43 12.97
CA ASP A 139 -26.03 6.05 13.24
C ASP A 139 -26.31 4.56 12.99
N SER A 140 -25.28 3.78 12.67
CA SER A 140 -25.37 2.32 12.51
C SER A 140 -25.86 1.64 13.79
N PRO A 141 -26.64 0.56 13.70
CA PRO A 141 -27.05 -0.23 14.85
C PRO A 141 -25.89 -0.99 15.53
N TYR A 142 -24.71 -1.04 14.91
CA TYR A 142 -23.55 -1.72 15.45
C TYR A 142 -22.73 -0.77 16.34
N GLU A 143 -22.83 -0.93 17.64
CA GLU A 143 -22.10 -0.13 18.61
C GLU A 143 -20.72 -0.71 18.94
N THR A 144 -20.58 -2.03 18.78
CA THR A 144 -19.36 -2.80 19.09
C THR A 144 -18.96 -3.70 17.92
N LEU A 145 -17.71 -4.19 17.95
CA LEU A 145 -17.24 -5.22 17.02
C LEU A 145 -18.10 -6.51 17.13
N ASP A 146 -18.47 -6.90 18.34
CA ASP A 146 -19.30 -8.09 18.58
C ASP A 146 -20.70 -7.97 17.93
N ASP A 147 -21.33 -6.79 18.01
CA ASP A 147 -22.62 -6.55 17.35
C ASP A 147 -22.50 -6.73 15.84
N PHE A 148 -21.44 -6.14 15.24
CA PHE A 148 -21.18 -6.26 13.81
C PHE A 148 -20.90 -7.71 13.40
N ILE A 149 -20.02 -8.41 14.12
CA ILE A 149 -19.68 -9.82 13.84
C ILE A 149 -20.91 -10.71 13.97
N ALA A 150 -21.76 -10.49 14.97
CA ALA A 150 -22.97 -11.27 15.16
C ALA A 150 -23.94 -11.11 13.98
N ALA A 151 -24.12 -9.91 13.47
CA ALA A 151 -24.95 -9.64 12.28
C ALA A 151 -24.31 -10.22 11.02
N TRP A 152 -23.00 -10.02 10.85
CA TRP A 152 -22.26 -10.53 9.70
C TRP A 152 -22.32 -12.05 9.57
N LYS A 153 -22.20 -12.79 10.68
CA LYS A 153 -22.38 -14.25 10.72
C LYS A 153 -23.78 -14.70 10.31
N GLN A 154 -24.80 -13.92 10.54
CA GLN A 154 -26.18 -14.26 10.16
C GLN A 154 -26.43 -14.08 8.66
N ASP A 155 -25.83 -13.06 8.06
CA ASP A 155 -26.01 -12.77 6.63
C ASP A 155 -24.71 -12.22 6.02
N PRO A 156 -23.70 -13.07 5.75
CA PRO A 156 -22.43 -12.64 5.17
C PRO A 156 -22.60 -11.92 3.83
N GLY A 157 -23.43 -12.44 2.95
CA GLY A 157 -23.70 -11.89 1.63
C GLY A 157 -24.54 -10.61 1.64
N GLY A 158 -25.35 -10.40 2.67
CA GLY A 158 -26.15 -9.18 2.85
C GLY A 158 -25.38 -8.06 3.57
N THR A 159 -24.29 -8.37 4.25
CA THR A 159 -23.47 -7.39 4.97
C THR A 159 -22.39 -6.84 4.03
N SER A 160 -22.68 -5.71 3.37
CA SER A 160 -21.75 -5.09 2.44
C SER A 160 -20.64 -4.31 3.17
N ILE A 161 -19.38 -4.60 2.81
CA ILE A 161 -18.19 -3.93 3.36
C ILE A 161 -17.45 -3.26 2.21
N SER A 162 -17.30 -1.93 2.25
CA SER A 162 -16.54 -1.19 1.26
C SER A 162 -15.05 -1.11 1.63
N GLY A 163 -14.20 -0.98 0.62
CA GLY A 163 -12.77 -0.72 0.80
C GLY A 163 -12.12 -0.42 -0.53
N GLY A 164 -10.79 -0.43 -0.58
CA GLY A 164 -10.00 -0.25 -1.78
C GLY A 164 -10.18 -1.37 -2.81
N SER A 165 -9.30 -1.44 -3.78
CA SER A 165 -9.36 -2.42 -4.87
C SER A 165 -9.30 -3.87 -4.37
N LEU A 166 -9.72 -4.81 -5.20
CA LEU A 166 -9.49 -6.24 -4.93
C LEU A 166 -7.99 -6.48 -4.75
N GLY A 167 -7.64 -7.32 -3.77
CA GLY A 167 -6.24 -7.57 -3.39
C GLY A 167 -5.59 -6.46 -2.54
N SER A 168 -6.28 -5.35 -2.27
CA SER A 168 -5.79 -4.35 -1.31
C SER A 168 -5.78 -4.90 0.12
N ILE A 169 -5.05 -4.24 1.00
CA ILE A 169 -5.03 -4.57 2.44
C ILE A 169 -6.46 -4.60 3.02
N ASP A 170 -7.32 -3.67 2.60
CA ASP A 170 -8.72 -3.63 3.04
C ASP A 170 -9.48 -4.91 2.67
N HIS A 171 -9.27 -5.42 1.45
CA HIS A 171 -9.89 -6.66 0.98
C HIS A 171 -9.32 -7.88 1.71
N LEU A 172 -7.99 -7.98 1.79
CA LEU A 172 -7.31 -9.10 2.46
C LEU A 172 -7.66 -9.15 3.94
N LEU A 173 -7.67 -8.00 4.63
CA LEU A 173 -8.06 -7.93 6.04
C LEU A 173 -9.53 -8.29 6.25
N THR A 174 -10.41 -7.91 5.32
CA THR A 174 -11.83 -8.33 5.38
C THR A 174 -11.94 -9.86 5.29
N GLY A 175 -11.19 -10.49 4.40
CA GLY A 175 -11.13 -11.96 4.28
C GLY A 175 -10.55 -12.62 5.53
N LEU A 176 -9.45 -12.09 6.04
CA LEU A 176 -8.80 -12.58 7.27
C LEU A 176 -9.76 -12.51 8.47
N VAL A 177 -10.40 -11.35 8.69
CA VAL A 177 -11.37 -11.20 9.80
C VAL A 177 -12.52 -12.19 9.64
N ALA A 178 -13.06 -12.34 8.43
CA ALA A 178 -14.12 -13.32 8.16
C ALA A 178 -13.70 -14.74 8.58
N GLU A 179 -12.53 -15.19 8.15
CA GLU A 179 -11.96 -16.50 8.53
C GLU A 179 -11.83 -16.64 10.05
N LYS A 180 -11.20 -15.66 10.71
CA LYS A 180 -10.95 -15.72 12.15
C LYS A 180 -12.21 -15.70 13.00
N VAL A 181 -13.30 -15.13 12.50
CA VAL A 181 -14.60 -15.18 13.19
C VAL A 181 -15.46 -16.36 12.74
N GLY A 182 -14.99 -17.22 11.82
CA GLY A 182 -15.69 -18.43 11.35
C GLY A 182 -16.75 -18.15 10.29
N ILE A 183 -16.59 -17.12 9.50
CA ILE A 183 -17.31 -16.87 8.23
C ILE A 183 -16.45 -17.40 7.09
N ASP A 184 -17.06 -18.05 6.12
CA ASP A 184 -16.37 -18.44 4.87
C ASP A 184 -16.03 -17.14 4.08
N PRO A 185 -14.72 -16.82 3.88
CA PRO A 185 -14.32 -15.58 3.22
C PRO A 185 -14.92 -15.41 1.83
N SER A 186 -15.12 -16.50 1.09
CA SER A 186 -15.72 -16.48 -0.27
C SER A 186 -17.19 -16.03 -0.29
N GLN A 187 -17.86 -16.01 0.86
CA GLN A 187 -19.24 -15.55 0.99
C GLN A 187 -19.36 -14.10 1.41
N THR A 188 -18.25 -13.40 1.62
CA THR A 188 -18.25 -11.99 2.02
C THR A 188 -18.70 -11.09 0.87
N ASN A 189 -19.47 -10.06 1.19
CA ASN A 189 -19.89 -9.05 0.23
C ASN A 189 -18.98 -7.83 0.28
N TYR A 190 -17.77 -7.98 -0.27
CA TYR A 190 -16.82 -6.87 -0.37
C TYR A 190 -17.08 -6.03 -1.61
N ILE A 191 -17.24 -4.72 -1.43
CA ILE A 191 -17.48 -3.74 -2.50
C ILE A 191 -16.19 -2.96 -2.73
N ALA A 192 -15.47 -3.36 -3.78
CA ALA A 192 -14.20 -2.73 -4.15
C ALA A 192 -14.39 -1.38 -4.83
N TYR A 193 -13.66 -0.38 -4.37
CA TYR A 193 -13.55 0.95 -4.98
C TYR A 193 -12.13 1.20 -5.48
N SER A 194 -11.96 2.22 -6.34
CA SER A 194 -10.63 2.56 -6.87
C SER A 194 -9.71 3.27 -5.86
N GLY A 195 -10.25 3.67 -4.72
CA GLY A 195 -9.51 4.31 -3.62
C GLY A 195 -10.39 4.63 -2.42
N GLY A 196 -9.75 4.96 -1.30
CA GLY A 196 -10.41 5.20 0.00
C GLY A 196 -11.47 6.30 -0.03
N GLY A 197 -11.30 7.35 -0.83
CA GLY A 197 -12.28 8.44 -0.92
C GLY A 197 -13.64 8.02 -1.48
N GLU A 198 -13.67 7.09 -2.45
CA GLU A 198 -14.92 6.55 -2.98
C GLU A 198 -15.55 5.58 -1.97
N ALA A 199 -14.73 4.72 -1.33
CA ALA A 199 -15.18 3.84 -0.27
C ALA A 199 -15.77 4.63 0.91
N LEU A 200 -15.10 5.70 1.35
CA LEU A 200 -15.57 6.61 2.39
C LEU A 200 -16.94 7.24 2.02
N THR A 201 -17.09 7.71 0.78
CA THR A 201 -18.37 8.26 0.30
C THR A 201 -19.49 7.21 0.36
N SER A 202 -19.19 5.96 0.02
CA SER A 202 -20.14 4.84 0.08
C SER A 202 -20.61 4.56 1.51
N MET A 203 -19.70 4.61 2.48
CA MET A 203 -20.03 4.48 3.91
C MET A 203 -20.90 5.63 4.41
N LEU A 204 -20.47 6.88 4.17
CA LEU A 204 -21.18 8.08 4.64
C LEU A 204 -22.58 8.21 4.03
N SER A 205 -22.80 7.70 2.82
CA SER A 205 -24.12 7.69 2.17
C SER A 205 -25.02 6.52 2.59
N GLY A 206 -24.51 5.58 3.40
CA GLY A 206 -25.22 4.36 3.77
C GLY A 206 -25.40 3.38 2.61
N THR A 207 -24.60 3.51 1.53
CA THR A 207 -24.61 2.55 0.41
C THR A 207 -24.02 1.21 0.83
N THR A 208 -23.03 1.24 1.70
CA THR A 208 -22.46 0.05 2.34
C THR A 208 -22.69 0.09 3.85
N VAL A 209 -22.79 -1.09 4.46
CA VAL A 209 -23.10 -1.25 5.89
C VAL A 209 -21.90 -0.91 6.76
N ALA A 210 -20.71 -1.23 6.26
CA ALA A 210 -19.44 -1.00 6.93
C ALA A 210 -18.34 -0.69 5.88
N GLY A 211 -17.16 -0.34 6.36
CA GLY A 211 -15.97 -0.20 5.52
C GLY A 211 -14.72 -0.64 6.24
N MET A 212 -13.77 -1.14 5.44
CA MET A 212 -12.40 -1.36 5.84
C MET A 212 -11.55 -0.34 5.12
N SER A 213 -10.80 0.48 5.84
CA SER A 213 -10.00 1.56 5.24
C SER A 213 -8.84 1.93 6.13
N GLY A 214 -7.73 2.44 5.55
CA GLY A 214 -6.64 2.99 6.33
C GLY A 214 -7.16 3.99 7.38
N TYR A 215 -6.71 3.85 8.64
CA TYR A 215 -7.23 4.68 9.74
C TYR A 215 -7.08 6.18 9.44
N ASN A 216 -5.94 6.60 8.92
CA ASN A 216 -5.67 7.99 8.56
C ASN A 216 -6.61 8.56 7.47
N GLU A 217 -7.17 7.72 6.63
CA GLU A 217 -8.13 8.13 5.59
C GLU A 217 -9.53 8.42 6.16
N VAL A 218 -9.86 7.87 7.33
CA VAL A 218 -11.17 7.97 7.97
C VAL A 218 -11.15 8.70 9.31
N ALA A 219 -9.96 9.03 9.84
CA ALA A 219 -9.77 9.64 11.15
C ALA A 219 -10.59 10.94 11.33
N ASP A 220 -10.54 11.85 10.36
CA ASP A 220 -11.30 13.10 10.38
C ASP A 220 -12.82 12.87 10.50
N GLN A 221 -13.33 11.80 9.89
CA GLN A 221 -14.76 11.45 9.95
C GLN A 221 -15.14 10.79 11.28
N ILE A 222 -14.20 10.06 11.88
CA ILE A 222 -14.37 9.49 13.23
C ILE A 222 -14.39 10.64 14.24
N GLU A 223 -13.44 11.57 14.17
CA GLU A 223 -13.37 12.75 15.04
C GLU A 223 -14.60 13.66 14.87
N ALA A 224 -15.09 13.82 13.66
CA ALA A 224 -16.31 14.58 13.38
C ALA A 224 -17.60 13.87 13.84
N GLY A 225 -17.50 12.60 14.28
CA GLY A 225 -18.66 11.82 14.72
C GLY A 225 -19.57 11.35 13.58
N ASN A 226 -19.06 11.28 12.35
CA ASN A 226 -19.78 10.77 11.18
C ASN A 226 -19.61 9.26 11.02
N LEU A 227 -18.47 8.73 11.47
CA LEU A 227 -18.15 7.31 11.49
C LEU A 227 -17.81 6.85 12.92
N ARG A 228 -18.01 5.58 13.18
CA ARG A 228 -17.54 4.87 14.37
C ARG A 228 -16.54 3.80 13.96
N ALA A 229 -15.33 3.83 14.51
CA ALA A 229 -14.38 2.73 14.38
C ALA A 229 -14.70 1.64 15.41
N LEU A 230 -14.82 0.40 14.92
CA LEU A 230 -15.10 -0.78 15.75
C LEU A 230 -13.82 -1.51 16.16
N ALA A 231 -12.83 -1.55 15.28
CA ALA A 231 -11.54 -2.16 15.52
C ALA A 231 -10.48 -1.61 14.57
N ILE A 232 -9.20 -1.75 14.94
CA ILE A 232 -8.05 -1.45 14.09
C ILE A 232 -7.15 -2.68 13.96
N SER A 233 -6.46 -2.80 12.82
CA SER A 233 -5.68 -4.01 12.47
C SER A 233 -4.27 -4.06 13.06
N SER A 234 -3.89 -3.09 13.88
CA SER A 234 -2.58 -3.08 14.54
C SER A 234 -2.51 -4.12 15.66
N LYS A 235 -1.29 -4.59 15.92
CA LYS A 235 -1.02 -5.52 17.02
C LYS A 235 -1.31 -4.90 18.39
N GLU A 236 -0.93 -3.65 18.56
CA GLU A 236 -1.16 -2.84 19.77
C GLU A 236 -1.89 -1.57 19.39
N ARG A 237 -2.51 -0.90 20.37
CA ARG A 237 -3.17 0.40 20.13
C ARG A 237 -2.17 1.43 19.60
N LEU A 238 -2.59 2.18 18.61
CA LEU A 238 -1.77 3.28 18.08
C LEU A 238 -1.74 4.45 19.06
N PRO A 239 -0.59 5.14 19.21
CA PRO A 239 -0.48 6.33 20.03
C PRO A 239 -1.52 7.39 19.63
N GLY A 240 -2.30 7.89 20.60
CA GLY A 240 -3.31 8.92 20.34
C GLY A 240 -4.60 8.43 19.69
N VAL A 241 -4.73 7.14 19.38
CA VAL A 241 -5.92 6.53 18.77
C VAL A 241 -6.69 5.71 19.81
N ASP A 242 -7.89 6.15 20.17
CA ASP A 242 -8.75 5.43 21.11
C ASP A 242 -9.69 4.44 20.37
N VAL A 243 -9.09 3.56 19.58
CA VAL A 243 -9.77 2.46 18.89
C VAL A 243 -9.14 1.15 19.36
N PRO A 244 -9.92 0.17 19.86
CA PRO A 244 -9.39 -1.11 20.28
C PRO A 244 -8.92 -1.91 19.05
N THR A 245 -7.89 -2.75 19.22
CA THR A 245 -7.45 -3.64 18.14
C THR A 245 -8.38 -4.84 17.99
N PHE A 246 -8.32 -5.53 16.84
CA PHE A 246 -9.00 -6.81 16.67
C PHE A 246 -8.53 -7.82 17.73
N LEU A 247 -7.21 -7.87 17.99
CA LEU A 247 -6.61 -8.76 18.98
C LEU A 247 -7.12 -8.52 20.40
N GLU A 248 -7.22 -7.25 20.82
CA GLU A 248 -7.79 -6.89 22.16
C GLU A 248 -9.22 -7.36 22.32
N GLN A 249 -9.96 -7.49 21.22
CA GLN A 249 -11.35 -7.92 21.20
C GLN A 249 -11.51 -9.43 20.90
N GLY A 250 -10.39 -10.19 20.91
CA GLY A 250 -10.40 -11.64 20.77
C GLY A 250 -10.50 -12.14 19.34
N VAL A 251 -10.35 -11.29 18.34
CA VAL A 251 -10.27 -11.65 16.92
C VAL A 251 -8.80 -11.69 16.52
N ASP A 252 -8.27 -12.85 16.17
CA ASP A 252 -6.87 -13.05 15.79
C ASP A 252 -6.61 -12.56 14.36
N ALA A 253 -6.80 -11.26 14.17
CA ALA A 253 -6.61 -10.57 12.89
C ALA A 253 -5.72 -9.34 13.09
N GLU A 254 -4.49 -9.44 12.60
CA GLU A 254 -3.51 -8.38 12.52
C GLU A 254 -3.04 -8.28 11.08
N MET A 255 -2.97 -7.06 10.56
CA MET A 255 -2.43 -6.80 9.23
C MET A 255 -1.95 -5.36 9.13
N ALA A 256 -0.68 -5.19 8.83
CA ALA A 256 -0.10 -3.90 8.50
C ALA A 256 -0.19 -3.63 7.00
N ASN A 257 -0.52 -2.41 6.62
CA ASN A 257 -0.25 -1.91 5.29
C ASN A 257 1.19 -1.37 5.27
N TRP A 258 2.13 -2.29 5.20
CA TRP A 258 3.54 -1.94 5.23
C TRP A 258 4.00 -1.29 3.93
N ARG A 259 5.00 -0.43 4.04
CA ARG A 259 5.67 0.26 2.93
C ARG A 259 7.16 0.17 3.06
N GLY A 260 7.80 -0.04 1.92
CA GLY A 260 9.23 -0.17 1.84
C GLY A 260 9.77 0.24 0.47
N LEU A 261 11.02 -0.08 0.26
CA LEU A 261 11.74 0.17 -0.98
C LEU A 261 12.39 -1.10 -1.47
N ALA A 262 12.41 -1.27 -2.79
CA ALA A 262 13.16 -2.30 -3.49
C ALA A 262 14.21 -1.66 -4.38
N ALA A 263 15.35 -2.32 -4.53
CA ALA A 263 16.37 -2.00 -5.52
C ALA A 263 16.12 -2.79 -6.82
N ALA A 264 16.75 -2.36 -7.91
CA ALA A 264 16.65 -3.02 -9.20
C ALA A 264 17.33 -4.39 -9.16
N PRO A 265 16.87 -5.38 -9.96
CA PRO A 265 17.52 -6.68 -10.02
C PRO A 265 18.96 -6.55 -10.50
N GLY A 266 19.85 -7.38 -9.94
CA GLY A 266 21.26 -7.41 -10.32
C GLY A 266 22.07 -6.15 -10.00
N VAL A 267 21.56 -5.30 -9.08
CA VAL A 267 22.35 -4.20 -8.49
C VAL A 267 23.57 -4.77 -7.76
N SER A 268 24.72 -4.10 -7.87
CA SER A 268 25.92 -4.58 -7.17
C SER A 268 25.77 -4.43 -5.64
N GLU A 269 26.47 -5.27 -4.87
CA GLU A 269 26.51 -5.16 -3.41
C GLU A 269 26.99 -3.78 -2.93
N GLU A 270 27.92 -3.15 -3.65
CA GLU A 270 28.41 -1.80 -3.35
C GLU A 270 27.30 -0.76 -3.54
N ASP A 271 26.59 -0.80 -4.69
CA ASP A 271 25.51 0.12 -4.98
C ASP A 271 24.29 -0.12 -4.06
N ARG A 272 23.96 -1.39 -3.76
CA ARG A 272 22.93 -1.76 -2.79
C ARG A 272 23.26 -1.17 -1.41
N GLY A 273 24.51 -1.25 -1.01
CA GLY A 273 25.02 -0.63 0.22
C GLY A 273 24.85 0.89 0.22
N GLU A 274 25.16 1.59 -0.89
CA GLU A 274 24.95 3.05 -1.01
C GLU A 274 23.47 3.42 -0.90
N LEU A 275 22.55 2.66 -1.52
CA LEU A 275 21.12 2.87 -1.42
C LEU A 275 20.62 2.70 0.03
N LEU A 276 21.11 1.67 0.74
CA LEU A 276 20.77 1.45 2.16
C LEU A 276 21.31 2.57 3.05
N GLU A 277 22.54 3.04 2.83
CA GLU A 277 23.10 4.18 3.57
C GLU A 277 22.25 5.43 3.40
N ILE A 278 21.78 5.72 2.17
CA ILE A 278 20.87 6.85 1.91
C ILE A 278 19.58 6.69 2.73
N VAL A 279 19.03 5.48 2.81
CA VAL A 279 17.82 5.20 3.61
C VAL A 279 18.09 5.40 5.09
N GLU A 280 19.21 4.87 5.60
CA GLU A 280 19.61 5.01 7.00
C GLU A 280 19.82 6.48 7.41
N GLU A 281 20.36 7.30 6.52
CA GLU A 281 20.55 8.72 6.76
C GLU A 281 19.20 9.44 6.80
N TYR A 282 18.34 9.27 5.78
CA TYR A 282 17.10 10.05 5.72
C TYR A 282 16.06 9.63 6.76
N ARG A 283 16.00 8.34 7.16
CA ARG A 283 15.06 7.90 8.19
C ARG A 283 15.31 8.53 9.56
N GLN A 284 16.51 9.05 9.80
CA GLN A 284 16.90 9.73 11.03
C GLN A 284 16.66 11.25 10.98
N THR A 285 16.27 11.79 9.84
CA THR A 285 16.00 13.23 9.70
C THR A 285 14.72 13.64 10.43
N ASP A 286 14.69 14.88 10.92
CA ASP A 286 13.49 15.46 11.53
C ASP A 286 12.31 15.41 10.55
N HIS A 287 12.58 15.62 9.24
CA HIS A 287 11.54 15.58 8.23
C HIS A 287 10.85 14.22 8.14
N TRP A 288 11.63 13.12 8.20
CA TRP A 288 11.06 11.76 8.16
C TRP A 288 10.28 11.44 9.44
N GLN A 289 10.80 11.81 10.60
CA GLN A 289 10.08 11.64 11.87
C GLN A 289 8.76 12.41 11.88
N ASP A 290 8.77 13.66 11.43
CA ASP A 290 7.57 14.46 11.23
C ASP A 290 6.60 13.81 10.21
N ALA A 291 7.13 13.16 9.17
CA ALA A 291 6.30 12.47 8.18
C ALA A 291 5.60 11.24 8.76
N LEU A 292 6.29 10.46 9.61
CA LEU A 292 5.68 9.34 10.34
C LEU A 292 4.51 9.85 11.20
N GLU A 293 4.72 10.92 11.96
CA GLU A 293 3.70 11.49 12.83
C GLU A 293 2.51 12.04 12.04
N ARG A 294 2.76 12.88 11.02
CA ARG A 294 1.69 13.48 10.19
C ARG A 294 0.83 12.48 9.47
N ASN A 295 1.42 11.36 9.04
CA ASN A 295 0.70 10.32 8.31
C ASN A 295 0.20 9.19 9.21
N SER A 296 0.37 9.30 10.54
CA SER A 296 0.05 8.23 11.50
C SER A 296 0.71 6.89 11.12
N TRP A 297 1.93 6.95 10.57
CA TRP A 297 2.72 5.78 10.26
C TRP A 297 3.53 5.34 11.48
N THR A 298 3.62 4.04 11.68
CA THR A 298 4.53 3.44 12.67
C THR A 298 5.87 3.16 12.01
N ASP A 299 6.97 3.54 12.65
CA ASP A 299 8.33 3.14 12.22
C ASP A 299 8.44 1.61 12.32
N SER A 300 8.66 0.96 11.19
CA SER A 300 8.80 -0.50 11.09
C SER A 300 10.09 -0.89 10.37
N TYR A 301 11.15 -0.08 10.57
CA TYR A 301 12.43 -0.30 9.91
C TYR A 301 12.94 -1.74 10.05
N MET A 302 13.17 -2.37 8.90
CA MET A 302 13.64 -3.74 8.78
C MET A 302 14.41 -3.90 7.47
N THR A 303 15.56 -4.58 7.46
CA THR A 303 16.42 -4.76 6.28
C THR A 303 17.17 -6.07 6.32
N GLY A 304 17.85 -6.45 5.23
CA GLY A 304 18.65 -7.68 5.13
C GLY A 304 17.81 -8.94 5.33
N ASP A 305 18.43 -9.97 5.90
CA ASP A 305 17.83 -11.31 6.11
C ASP A 305 16.49 -11.25 6.87
N GLU A 306 16.31 -10.27 7.78
CA GLU A 306 15.07 -10.11 8.53
C GLU A 306 13.93 -9.63 7.62
N PHE A 307 14.22 -8.70 6.71
CA PHE A 307 13.21 -8.23 5.76
C PHE A 307 12.88 -9.29 4.70
N GLU A 308 13.87 -10.03 4.22
CA GLU A 308 13.65 -11.12 3.29
C GLU A 308 12.75 -12.21 3.92
N ALA A 309 13.05 -12.64 5.14
CA ALA A 309 12.22 -13.61 5.85
C ALA A 309 10.80 -13.10 6.09
N PHE A 310 10.64 -11.82 6.47
CA PHE A 310 9.33 -11.19 6.59
C PHE A 310 8.56 -11.20 5.27
N LEU A 311 9.24 -10.90 4.15
CA LEU A 311 8.59 -10.85 2.83
C LEU A 311 8.11 -12.24 2.40
N ASP A 312 8.91 -13.29 2.63
CA ASP A 312 8.53 -14.67 2.34
C ASP A 312 7.26 -15.08 3.13
N GLU A 313 7.25 -14.80 4.45
CA GLU A 313 6.10 -15.07 5.31
C GLU A 313 4.84 -14.28 4.86
N GLU A 314 5.03 -13.03 4.45
CA GLU A 314 3.94 -12.16 4.01
C GLU A 314 3.37 -12.60 2.64
N ILE A 315 4.21 -13.08 1.72
CA ILE A 315 3.78 -13.65 0.44
C ILE A 315 2.93 -14.92 0.70
N ASP A 316 3.42 -15.85 1.52
CA ASP A 316 2.70 -17.11 1.81
C ASP A 316 1.37 -16.80 2.50
N ARG A 317 1.37 -15.95 3.52
CA ARG A 317 0.16 -15.52 4.23
C ARG A 317 -0.86 -14.87 3.29
N THR A 318 -0.38 -13.99 2.39
CA THR A 318 -1.25 -13.29 1.43
C THR A 318 -1.87 -14.27 0.45
N ARG A 319 -1.10 -15.24 -0.05
CA ARG A 319 -1.58 -16.32 -0.92
C ARG A 319 -2.69 -17.13 -0.25
N ASP A 320 -2.49 -17.54 1.00
CA ASP A 320 -3.49 -18.28 1.77
C ASP A 320 -4.82 -17.50 1.90
N ILE A 321 -4.73 -16.17 2.14
CA ILE A 321 -5.92 -15.31 2.24
C ILE A 321 -6.62 -15.19 0.88
N VAL A 322 -5.88 -14.97 -0.21
CA VAL A 322 -6.42 -14.84 -1.58
C VAL A 322 -7.13 -16.15 -1.97
N GLU A 323 -6.50 -17.31 -1.73
CA GLU A 323 -7.13 -18.63 -1.96
C GLU A 323 -8.41 -18.80 -1.11
N GLY A 324 -8.38 -18.39 0.16
CA GLY A 324 -9.54 -18.42 1.06
C GLY A 324 -10.71 -17.55 0.58
N LEU A 325 -10.42 -16.43 -0.08
CA LEU A 325 -11.41 -15.56 -0.72
C LEU A 325 -12.01 -16.17 -2.01
N GLY A 326 -11.40 -17.24 -2.51
CA GLY A 326 -11.82 -17.91 -3.76
C GLY A 326 -11.43 -17.12 -5.03
N LEU A 327 -10.33 -16.40 -4.98
CA LEU A 327 -9.82 -15.56 -6.05
C LEU A 327 -8.60 -16.18 -6.73
#